data_71f6d837b5e90a28ba4fa27c827fd0f6
#
_entry.id   71f6d837b5e90a28ba4fa27c827fd0f6
#
_cell.length_a   1.000
_cell.length_b   1.000
_cell.length_c   1.000
_cell.angle_alpha   90.00
_cell.angle_beta   90.00
_cell.angle_gamma   90.00
#
_symmetry.space_group_name_H-M   'P 1'
#
loop_
_entity.id
_entity.type
_entity.pdbx_description
1 polymer ?
#
loop_
_entity_poly.entity_id
_entity_poly.type
_entity_poly.pdbx_seq_one_letter_code
_entity_poly.pdbx_strand_id
1 'polypeptide(L)'
;MFDLDVFLLTLLLNSRLLISAETVITCDGFVQHLSCDSGVIHVQSATCGRTSSQICSVGRPQSETANVQCSIDVPAVSKRCNGLRECELNTQGLAPQDPCYGTYKYYTTNYICIPAETSVTCHGGYSYLKCENGKIQINAANYGRTDKITCSEGRPSERLQNTNCYSPNALAPVSKSCNGLESCEVFATHTIFTDPCVGTYKYLAISYFCVQPAVRSSVICELANNTLICDHGTVIRIHSANYGRTDSSTCSTGRPASQLAKTDCYASNSQAIATNVCEGKNRCSLVASNGIFSDPCPNTFKYLYVLYSCISNCKMLI
;
A
#
# COMPACT_ATOMS: atom_id res chain seq x y z
N MET A 1 9.36 -5.98 7.19
CA MET A 1 8.36 -4.95 7.51
C MET A 1 8.65 -3.82 6.53
N PHE A 2 7.89 -3.71 5.44
CA PHE A 2 8.05 -2.61 4.48
C PHE A 2 7.60 -1.33 5.17
N ASP A 3 8.44 -0.32 5.10
CA ASP A 3 8.13 1.01 5.63
C ASP A 3 7.05 1.63 4.74
N LEU A 4 5.84 1.80 5.27
CA LEU A 4 4.68 2.34 4.56
C LEU A 4 4.98 3.74 4.04
N ASP A 5 5.82 4.50 4.73
CA ASP A 5 6.22 5.85 4.37
C ASP A 5 7.11 5.87 3.11
N VAL A 6 8.02 4.88 2.96
CA VAL A 6 8.87 4.72 1.76
C VAL A 6 8.02 4.28 0.56
N PHE A 7 7.02 3.41 0.78
CA PHE A 7 6.10 2.99 -0.27
C PHE A 7 5.19 4.13 -0.73
N LEU A 8 4.66 4.91 0.21
CA LEU A 8 3.89 6.13 -0.10
C LEU A 8 4.74 7.12 -0.92
N LEU A 9 5.98 7.35 -0.53
CA LEU A 9 6.89 8.28 -1.23
C LEU A 9 7.17 7.82 -2.67
N THR A 10 7.33 6.53 -2.92
CA THR A 10 7.53 5.98 -4.27
C THR A 10 6.27 6.03 -5.13
N LEU A 11 5.08 5.85 -4.56
CA LEU A 11 3.79 6.04 -5.24
C LEU A 11 3.59 7.50 -5.65
N LEU A 12 3.95 8.45 -4.78
CA LEU A 12 3.86 9.89 -5.00
C LEU A 12 4.78 10.38 -6.12
N LEU A 13 5.96 9.79 -6.27
CA LEU A 13 6.95 10.14 -7.29
C LEU A 13 6.59 9.62 -8.69
N ASN A 14 5.81 8.56 -8.79
CA ASN A 14 5.44 7.93 -10.07
C ASN A 14 4.06 8.33 -10.61
N SER A 15 3.20 8.92 -9.79
CA SER A 15 1.91 9.45 -10.22
C SER A 15 1.89 10.97 -10.12
N ARG A 16 1.57 11.67 -11.20
CA ARG A 16 1.20 13.10 -11.17
C ARG A 16 -0.18 13.33 -10.54
N LEU A 17 -0.58 12.52 -9.58
CA LEU A 17 -1.78 12.71 -8.79
C LEU A 17 -1.49 13.84 -7.80
N LEU A 18 -2.18 14.95 -7.97
CA LEU A 18 -2.25 16.02 -6.98
C LEU A 18 -2.98 15.43 -5.76
N ILE A 19 -2.23 15.01 -4.76
CA ILE A 19 -2.78 14.59 -3.48
C ILE A 19 -3.16 15.88 -2.74
N SER A 20 -4.47 16.12 -2.62
CA SER A 20 -4.98 17.22 -1.81
C SER A 20 -4.89 16.84 -0.33
N ALA A 21 -4.26 17.69 0.45
CA ALA A 21 -4.34 17.60 1.91
C ALA A 21 -5.58 18.36 2.38
N GLU A 22 -6.37 17.70 3.22
CA GLU A 22 -7.60 18.26 3.77
C GLU A 22 -7.47 18.48 5.27
N THR A 23 -8.10 19.54 5.77
CA THR A 23 -8.17 19.87 7.19
C THR A 23 -9.62 19.95 7.62
N VAL A 24 -10.01 19.14 8.59
CA VAL A 24 -11.34 19.16 9.18
C VAL A 24 -11.22 19.60 10.64
N ILE A 25 -12.00 20.64 11.01
CA ILE A 25 -12.09 21.14 12.36
C ILE A 25 -13.51 20.87 12.90
N THR A 26 -13.58 20.24 14.06
CA THR A 26 -14.84 19.86 14.71
C THR A 26 -14.84 20.24 16.17
N CYS A 27 -15.83 21.02 16.61
CA CYS A 27 -15.97 21.39 18.01
C CYS A 27 -16.25 20.17 18.88
N ASP A 28 -15.76 20.17 20.11
CA ASP A 28 -15.97 19.08 21.05
C ASP A 28 -17.47 18.85 21.31
N GLY A 29 -17.87 17.57 21.35
CA GLY A 29 -19.26 17.15 21.48
C GLY A 29 -20.00 16.97 20.14
N PHE A 30 -19.37 17.28 18.99
CA PHE A 30 -19.96 17.06 17.66
C PHE A 30 -19.33 15.85 16.97
N VAL A 31 -19.95 15.40 15.88
CA VAL A 31 -19.42 14.32 15.05
C VAL A 31 -18.47 14.90 14.02
N GLN A 32 -17.24 14.39 14.02
CA GLN A 32 -16.28 14.65 12.94
C GLN A 32 -16.53 13.69 11.79
N HIS A 33 -16.60 14.22 10.57
CA HIS A 33 -16.78 13.45 9.36
C HIS A 33 -15.57 13.65 8.44
N LEU A 34 -14.90 12.55 8.08
CA LEU A 34 -13.81 12.52 7.11
C LEU A 34 -14.24 11.68 5.93
N SER A 35 -13.94 12.10 4.69
CA SER A 35 -14.31 11.36 3.49
C SER A 35 -13.32 11.58 2.36
N CYS A 36 -13.26 10.60 1.45
CA CYS A 36 -12.49 10.67 0.22
C CYS A 36 -13.42 10.42 -0.98
N ASP A 37 -13.42 11.31 -1.97
CA ASP A 37 -14.17 11.10 -3.22
C ASP A 37 -13.62 9.87 -3.98
N SER A 38 -12.31 9.67 -3.91
CA SER A 38 -11.64 8.48 -4.45
C SER A 38 -10.52 8.04 -3.51
N GLY A 39 -10.28 6.72 -3.44
CA GLY A 39 -9.27 6.14 -2.56
C GLY A 39 -9.72 6.07 -1.10
N VAL A 40 -8.76 6.18 -0.18
CA VAL A 40 -8.99 6.01 1.26
C VAL A 40 -8.24 7.06 2.08
N ILE A 41 -8.78 7.34 3.26
CA ILE A 41 -8.26 8.29 4.24
C ILE A 41 -6.90 7.81 4.76
N HIS A 42 -5.94 8.72 4.78
CA HIS A 42 -4.67 8.59 5.48
C HIS A 42 -4.45 9.82 6.35
N VAL A 43 -4.67 9.66 7.65
CA VAL A 43 -4.55 10.74 8.64
C VAL A 43 -3.08 11.07 8.87
N GLN A 44 -2.70 12.30 8.61
CA GLN A 44 -1.34 12.81 8.83
C GLN A 44 -1.14 13.31 10.27
N SER A 45 -2.17 13.99 10.81
CA SER A 45 -2.19 14.42 12.19
C SER A 45 -3.61 14.61 12.69
N ALA A 46 -3.82 14.41 13.98
CA ALA A 46 -5.08 14.71 14.65
C ALA A 46 -4.80 15.21 16.06
N THR A 47 -5.35 16.36 16.40
CA THR A 47 -5.14 16.99 17.69
C THR A 47 -6.46 17.37 18.35
N CYS A 48 -6.50 17.38 19.68
CA CYS A 48 -7.59 17.90 20.50
C CYS A 48 -7.07 19.00 21.41
N GLY A 49 -7.77 20.12 21.45
CA GLY A 49 -7.40 21.24 22.29
C GLY A 49 -7.89 22.56 21.74
N ARG A 50 -7.14 23.61 22.00
CA ARG A 50 -7.42 24.96 21.50
C ARG A 50 -6.10 25.68 21.19
N THR A 51 -5.95 26.13 19.97
CA THR A 51 -4.81 26.92 19.48
C THR A 51 -5.25 28.25 18.88
N SER A 52 -6.58 28.50 18.85
CA SER A 52 -7.19 29.76 18.41
C SER A 52 -8.36 30.12 19.30
N SER A 53 -8.45 31.38 19.72
CA SER A 53 -9.58 31.90 20.50
C SER A 53 -10.87 32.05 19.70
N GLN A 54 -10.78 32.03 18.36
CA GLN A 54 -11.92 32.30 17.47
C GLN A 54 -12.62 31.03 16.98
N ILE A 55 -11.90 29.89 16.88
CA ILE A 55 -12.48 28.64 16.45
C ILE A 55 -13.38 28.06 17.52
N CYS A 56 -14.58 27.61 17.15
CA CYS A 56 -15.58 27.06 18.11
C CYS A 56 -15.85 27.98 19.31
N SER A 57 -15.95 29.29 19.10
CA SER A 57 -16.13 30.29 20.14
C SER A 57 -17.54 30.85 20.25
N VAL A 58 -18.38 30.66 19.24
CA VAL A 58 -19.73 31.23 19.20
C VAL A 58 -20.56 30.73 20.40
N GLY A 59 -21.11 31.66 21.18
CA GLY A 59 -21.89 31.34 22.37
C GLY A 59 -21.10 30.88 23.61
N ARG A 60 -19.76 30.96 23.56
CA ARG A 60 -18.86 30.55 24.66
C ARG A 60 -18.33 31.79 25.41
N PRO A 61 -18.23 31.75 26.75
CA PRO A 61 -17.61 32.82 27.51
C PRO A 61 -16.09 32.86 27.18
N GLN A 62 -15.51 34.07 27.31
CA GLN A 62 -14.09 34.30 27.06
C GLN A 62 -13.18 33.42 27.92
N SER A 63 -13.59 33.10 29.14
CA SER A 63 -12.84 32.19 30.03
C SER A 63 -12.64 30.79 29.46
N GLU A 64 -13.56 30.29 28.61
CA GLU A 64 -13.46 28.99 27.96
C GLU A 64 -12.68 29.04 26.66
N THR A 65 -12.38 30.23 26.11
CA THR A 65 -11.75 30.38 24.78
C THR A 65 -10.39 31.07 24.80
N ALA A 66 -10.00 31.64 25.96
CA ALA A 66 -8.77 32.43 26.10
C ALA A 66 -7.48 31.58 26.12
N ASN A 67 -7.53 30.34 26.64
CA ASN A 67 -6.36 29.47 26.68
C ASN A 67 -6.11 28.84 25.32
N VAL A 68 -5.15 29.39 24.58
CA VAL A 68 -4.75 28.92 23.22
C VAL A 68 -3.44 28.11 23.21
N GLN A 69 -2.92 27.79 24.41
CA GLN A 69 -1.72 26.96 24.59
C GLN A 69 -2.10 25.54 25.02
N CYS A 70 -3.07 24.94 24.34
CA CYS A 70 -3.70 23.69 24.71
C CYS A 70 -3.86 22.80 23.51
N SER A 71 -3.07 21.72 23.40
CA SER A 71 -3.18 20.74 22.34
C SER A 71 -2.52 19.43 22.73
N ILE A 72 -3.17 18.31 22.42
CA ILE A 72 -2.60 16.96 22.49
C ILE A 72 -2.91 16.18 21.22
N ASP A 73 -2.06 15.21 20.89
CA ASP A 73 -2.29 14.29 19.80
C ASP A 73 -3.41 13.29 20.13
N VAL A 74 -4.20 12.95 19.10
CA VAL A 74 -5.31 11.98 19.20
C VAL A 74 -5.09 10.82 18.23
N PRO A 75 -4.23 9.86 18.56
CA PRO A 75 -3.92 8.74 17.67
C PRO A 75 -5.13 7.81 17.42
N ALA A 76 -6.20 7.95 18.18
CA ALA A 76 -7.45 7.22 17.97
C ALA A 76 -8.08 7.55 16.60
N VAL A 77 -7.89 8.76 16.07
CA VAL A 77 -8.42 9.18 14.77
C VAL A 77 -7.77 8.35 13.65
N SER A 78 -6.45 8.30 13.59
CA SER A 78 -5.74 7.51 12.57
C SER A 78 -6.03 6.01 12.70
N LYS A 79 -6.08 5.49 13.93
CA LYS A 79 -6.41 4.06 14.16
C LYS A 79 -7.80 3.67 13.67
N ARG A 80 -8.76 4.59 13.68
CA ARG A 80 -10.14 4.34 13.31
C ARG A 80 -10.43 4.63 11.84
N CYS A 81 -9.82 5.67 11.27
CA CYS A 81 -10.16 6.19 9.95
C CYS A 81 -9.22 5.74 8.82
N ASN A 82 -7.94 5.44 9.12
CA ASN A 82 -7.00 5.04 8.07
C ASN A 82 -7.49 3.82 7.30
N GLY A 83 -7.45 3.92 5.96
CA GLY A 83 -7.85 2.87 5.05
C GLY A 83 -9.36 2.76 4.83
N LEU A 84 -10.18 3.63 5.42
CA LEU A 84 -11.60 3.76 5.14
C LEU A 84 -11.83 4.85 4.08
N ARG A 85 -12.90 4.71 3.30
CA ARG A 85 -13.36 5.76 2.39
C ARG A 85 -14.08 6.89 3.13
N GLU A 86 -14.84 6.53 4.16
CA GLU A 86 -15.58 7.45 5.01
C GLU A 86 -15.41 7.05 6.47
N CYS A 87 -15.36 8.04 7.35
CA CYS A 87 -15.16 7.81 8.79
C CYS A 87 -15.91 8.87 9.59
N GLU A 88 -16.82 8.43 10.46
CA GLU A 88 -17.52 9.26 11.42
C GLU A 88 -16.97 9.01 12.82
N LEU A 89 -16.60 10.09 13.51
CA LEU A 89 -16.05 10.05 14.86
C LEU A 89 -16.85 10.95 15.78
N ASN A 90 -17.44 10.40 16.82
CA ASN A 90 -17.93 11.22 17.91
C ASN A 90 -16.72 11.76 18.68
N THR A 91 -16.59 13.08 18.78
CA THR A 91 -15.46 13.73 19.46
C THR A 91 -15.51 13.58 20.97
N GLN A 92 -16.69 13.33 21.56
CA GLN A 92 -16.83 13.16 22.99
C GLN A 92 -16.06 11.93 23.49
N GLY A 93 -15.07 12.15 24.34
CA GLY A 93 -14.22 11.08 24.89
C GLY A 93 -13.27 10.42 23.88
N LEU A 94 -13.05 11.03 22.70
CA LEU A 94 -12.13 10.53 21.68
C LEU A 94 -10.65 10.78 22.07
N ALA A 95 -10.37 11.93 22.69
CA ALA A 95 -9.03 12.24 23.20
C ALA A 95 -8.67 11.35 24.40
N PRO A 96 -7.40 10.93 24.54
CA PRO A 96 -6.96 10.02 25.60
C PRO A 96 -7.06 10.66 27.00
N GLN A 97 -7.01 11.99 27.07
CA GLN A 97 -7.15 12.77 28.30
C GLN A 97 -7.59 14.20 27.97
N ASP A 98 -8.07 14.95 28.98
CA ASP A 98 -8.35 16.36 28.80
C ASP A 98 -7.05 17.19 28.85
N PRO A 99 -6.66 17.87 27.74
CA PRO A 99 -5.43 18.65 27.72
C PRO A 99 -5.49 19.96 28.53
N CYS A 100 -6.69 20.49 28.80
CA CYS A 100 -6.89 21.75 29.45
C CYS A 100 -8.30 21.86 30.04
N TYR A 101 -8.40 21.62 31.32
CA TYR A 101 -9.64 21.74 32.06
C TYR A 101 -10.21 23.18 32.01
N GLY A 102 -11.53 23.30 31.87
CA GLY A 102 -12.22 24.59 31.78
C GLY A 102 -12.08 25.29 30.41
N THR A 103 -11.34 24.76 29.48
CA THR A 103 -11.24 25.30 28.10
C THR A 103 -12.15 24.49 27.16
N TYR A 104 -12.98 25.16 26.36
CA TYR A 104 -13.77 24.50 25.34
C TYR A 104 -12.89 24.14 24.14
N LYS A 105 -12.82 22.87 23.81
CA LYS A 105 -11.88 22.27 22.84
C LYS A 105 -12.50 22.06 21.46
N TYR A 106 -11.64 21.81 20.50
CA TYR A 106 -11.99 21.34 19.19
C TYR A 106 -10.95 20.33 18.68
N TYR A 107 -11.34 19.52 17.74
CA TYR A 107 -10.47 18.57 17.06
C TYR A 107 -10.05 19.15 15.73
N THR A 108 -8.75 19.06 15.42
CA THR A 108 -8.20 19.41 14.11
C THR A 108 -7.58 18.14 13.52
N THR A 109 -8.09 17.68 12.39
CA THR A 109 -7.58 16.51 11.69
C THR A 109 -7.11 16.91 10.31
N ASN A 110 -5.84 16.62 10.01
CA ASN A 110 -5.25 16.74 8.68
C ASN A 110 -5.11 15.36 8.09
N TYR A 111 -5.61 15.17 6.89
CA TYR A 111 -5.55 13.89 6.19
C TYR A 111 -5.38 14.09 4.68
N ILE A 112 -4.98 13.04 4.00
CA ILE A 112 -4.91 12.93 2.55
C ILE A 112 -5.72 11.73 2.10
N CYS A 113 -6.19 11.77 0.86
CA CYS A 113 -6.80 10.64 0.19
C CYS A 113 -5.75 9.92 -0.64
N ILE A 114 -5.40 8.69 -0.26
CA ILE A 114 -4.45 7.86 -1.01
C ILE A 114 -5.19 6.91 -1.95
N PRO A 115 -4.72 6.76 -3.21
CA PRO A 115 -5.34 5.84 -4.15
C PRO A 115 -5.22 4.40 -3.64
N ALA A 116 -6.35 3.73 -3.43
CA ALA A 116 -6.43 2.33 -3.04
C ALA A 116 -7.72 1.72 -3.57
N GLU A 117 -7.69 0.42 -3.84
CA GLU A 117 -8.90 -0.36 -4.09
C GLU A 117 -9.61 -0.64 -2.77
N THR A 118 -10.93 -0.71 -2.80
CA THR A 118 -11.75 -0.96 -1.61
C THR A 118 -12.77 -2.07 -1.84
N SER A 119 -13.04 -2.83 -0.79
CA SER A 119 -14.13 -3.82 -0.76
C SER A 119 -14.88 -3.70 0.55
N VAL A 120 -16.21 -3.65 0.49
CA VAL A 120 -17.09 -3.64 1.66
C VAL A 120 -18.08 -4.77 1.54
N THR A 121 -18.13 -5.63 2.58
CA THR A 121 -18.96 -6.84 2.59
C THR A 121 -19.71 -6.96 3.90
N CYS A 122 -21.03 -7.09 3.83
CA CYS A 122 -21.85 -7.27 5.01
C CYS A 122 -21.53 -8.60 5.71
N HIS A 123 -21.72 -8.65 7.02
CA HIS A 123 -21.57 -9.88 7.79
C HIS A 123 -22.31 -11.07 7.16
N GLY A 124 -21.61 -12.20 7.02
CA GLY A 124 -22.10 -13.43 6.38
C GLY A 124 -21.86 -13.48 4.86
N GLY A 125 -21.28 -12.44 4.24
CA GLY A 125 -20.90 -12.42 2.83
C GLY A 125 -19.41 -12.69 2.60
N TYR A 126 -19.04 -12.85 1.33
CA TYR A 126 -17.66 -13.00 0.87
C TYR A 126 -17.16 -11.71 0.22
N SER A 127 -15.99 -11.29 0.62
CA SER A 127 -15.24 -10.17 0.01
C SER A 127 -14.28 -10.74 -1.04
N TYR A 128 -14.48 -10.37 -2.30
CA TYR A 128 -13.62 -10.78 -3.42
C TYR A 128 -12.69 -9.65 -3.77
N LEU A 129 -11.37 -9.86 -3.56
CA LEU A 129 -10.34 -8.91 -3.94
C LEU A 129 -9.63 -9.40 -5.20
N LYS A 130 -9.32 -8.50 -6.12
CA LYS A 130 -8.65 -8.82 -7.38
C LYS A 130 -7.76 -7.67 -7.85
N CYS A 131 -6.59 -8.01 -8.34
CA CYS A 131 -5.72 -7.11 -9.08
C CYS A 131 -5.66 -7.54 -10.54
N GLU A 132 -6.08 -6.69 -11.46
CA GLU A 132 -5.94 -6.94 -12.91
C GLU A 132 -4.47 -7.06 -13.30
N ASN A 133 -3.61 -6.24 -12.68
CA ASN A 133 -2.18 -6.24 -12.85
C ASN A 133 -1.49 -6.12 -11.49
N GLY A 134 -0.58 -7.06 -11.20
CA GLY A 134 0.17 -7.06 -9.94
C GLY A 134 -0.42 -7.98 -8.88
N LYS A 135 -0.02 -7.74 -7.64
CA LYS A 135 -0.35 -8.56 -6.47
C LYS A 135 -1.02 -7.69 -5.41
N ILE A 136 -1.97 -8.28 -4.71
CA ILE A 136 -2.66 -7.65 -3.60
C ILE A 136 -1.68 -7.37 -2.47
N GLN A 137 -1.68 -6.14 -1.99
CA GLN A 137 -1.05 -5.71 -0.75
C GLN A 137 -2.12 -5.06 0.11
N ILE A 138 -2.53 -5.72 1.19
CA ILE A 138 -3.57 -5.18 2.08
C ILE A 138 -3.01 -3.95 2.80
N ASN A 139 -3.76 -2.85 2.72
CA ASN A 139 -3.49 -1.60 3.41
C ASN A 139 -4.16 -1.57 4.79
N ALA A 140 -5.48 -1.79 4.82
CA ALA A 140 -6.26 -1.82 6.05
C ALA A 140 -7.42 -2.81 5.96
N ALA A 141 -7.87 -3.28 7.11
CA ALA A 141 -9.08 -4.08 7.25
C ALA A 141 -9.76 -3.78 8.58
N ASN A 142 -11.07 -3.60 8.56
CA ASN A 142 -11.89 -3.49 9.74
C ASN A 142 -13.12 -4.40 9.65
N TYR A 143 -13.33 -5.25 10.64
CA TYR A 143 -14.57 -5.98 10.81
C TYR A 143 -15.34 -5.33 11.97
N GLY A 144 -16.35 -4.54 11.65
CA GLY A 144 -17.07 -3.75 12.63
C GLY A 144 -18.14 -2.87 11.99
N ARG A 145 -18.37 -1.69 12.59
CA ARG A 145 -19.28 -0.67 12.04
C ARG A 145 -18.72 0.73 12.34
N THR A 146 -18.55 1.53 11.31
CA THR A 146 -17.97 2.88 11.38
C THR A 146 -18.91 3.97 10.86
N ASP A 147 -20.09 3.57 10.36
CA ASP A 147 -21.16 4.44 9.88
C ASP A 147 -22.55 3.76 10.07
N LYS A 148 -23.62 4.52 9.91
CA LYS A 148 -25.01 4.02 10.10
C LYS A 148 -25.66 3.49 8.82
N ILE A 149 -25.05 3.72 7.66
CA ILE A 149 -25.65 3.50 6.33
C ILE A 149 -25.20 2.16 5.74
N THR A 150 -23.91 1.85 5.82
CA THR A 150 -23.34 0.63 5.24
C THR A 150 -24.02 -0.62 5.79
N CYS A 151 -24.53 -1.49 4.91
CA CYS A 151 -25.21 -2.73 5.30
C CYS A 151 -26.37 -2.54 6.29
N SER A 152 -27.13 -1.46 6.13
CA SER A 152 -28.26 -1.12 7.03
C SER A 152 -29.60 -1.65 6.56
N GLU A 153 -29.73 -2.01 5.30
CA GLU A 153 -31.00 -2.43 4.70
C GLU A 153 -31.60 -3.63 5.44
N GLY A 154 -32.88 -3.51 5.84
CA GLY A 154 -33.61 -4.54 6.57
C GLY A 154 -33.12 -4.81 7.99
N ARG A 155 -32.28 -3.94 8.58
CA ARG A 155 -31.75 -4.10 9.95
C ARG A 155 -32.44 -3.15 10.93
N PRO A 156 -32.73 -3.63 12.16
CA PRO A 156 -33.27 -2.79 13.22
C PRO A 156 -32.32 -1.62 13.54
N SER A 157 -32.86 -0.43 13.73
CA SER A 157 -32.06 0.79 13.93
C SER A 157 -31.12 0.72 15.15
N GLU A 158 -31.54 0.05 16.20
CA GLU A 158 -30.75 -0.15 17.43
C GLU A 158 -29.45 -0.92 17.18
N ARG A 159 -29.40 -1.78 16.14
CA ARG A 159 -28.19 -2.52 15.75
C ARG A 159 -27.23 -1.72 14.87
N LEU A 160 -27.59 -0.49 14.49
CA LEU A 160 -26.82 0.39 13.63
C LEU A 160 -26.21 1.58 14.37
N GLN A 161 -26.60 1.80 15.64
CA GLN A 161 -26.25 3.02 16.38
C GLN A 161 -24.77 3.08 16.79
N ASN A 162 -24.16 1.95 17.10
CA ASN A 162 -22.76 1.91 17.53
C ASN A 162 -21.83 1.97 16.32
N THR A 163 -21.43 3.18 15.94
CA THR A 163 -20.45 3.43 14.87
C THR A 163 -19.00 3.46 15.38
N ASN A 164 -18.78 3.20 16.67
CA ASN A 164 -17.48 3.06 17.29
C ASN A 164 -17.11 1.56 17.48
N CYS A 165 -17.33 0.77 16.44
CA CYS A 165 -17.16 -0.68 16.45
C CYS A 165 -16.00 -1.08 15.54
N TYR A 166 -14.84 -1.39 16.13
CA TYR A 166 -13.60 -1.69 15.42
C TYR A 166 -13.00 -3.01 15.91
N SER A 167 -12.59 -3.88 14.98
CA SER A 167 -11.81 -5.06 15.29
C SER A 167 -10.31 -4.74 15.21
N PRO A 168 -9.56 -4.77 16.32
CA PRO A 168 -8.12 -4.49 16.31
C PRO A 168 -7.31 -5.55 15.55
N ASN A 169 -7.90 -6.71 15.29
CA ASN A 169 -7.21 -7.87 14.73
C ASN A 169 -7.65 -8.21 13.29
N ALA A 170 -8.47 -7.38 12.63
CA ALA A 170 -8.99 -7.70 11.29
C ALA A 170 -7.91 -7.72 10.21
N LEU A 171 -6.88 -6.88 10.32
CA LEU A 171 -5.82 -6.78 9.31
C LEU A 171 -5.03 -8.09 9.13
N ALA A 172 -4.67 -8.76 10.23
CA ALA A 172 -3.78 -9.92 10.17
C ALA A 172 -4.37 -11.13 9.38
N PRO A 173 -5.61 -11.60 9.63
CA PRO A 173 -6.19 -12.70 8.85
C PRO A 173 -6.41 -12.31 7.39
N VAL A 174 -6.83 -11.07 7.07
CA VAL A 174 -6.99 -10.63 5.69
C VAL A 174 -5.65 -10.61 4.96
N SER A 175 -4.61 -10.03 5.57
CA SER A 175 -3.26 -10.00 5.00
C SER A 175 -2.69 -11.39 4.75
N LYS A 176 -2.91 -12.32 5.69
CA LYS A 176 -2.47 -13.71 5.55
C LYS A 176 -3.15 -14.42 4.38
N SER A 177 -4.42 -14.14 4.13
CA SER A 177 -5.19 -14.78 3.06
C SER A 177 -4.94 -14.17 1.69
N CYS A 178 -4.54 -12.88 1.61
CA CYS A 178 -4.59 -12.12 0.36
C CYS A 178 -3.26 -11.58 -0.13
N ASN A 179 -2.33 -11.21 0.76
CA ASN A 179 -1.07 -10.58 0.35
C ASN A 179 -0.27 -11.47 -0.61
N GLY A 180 0.21 -10.87 -1.70
CA GLY A 180 1.01 -11.55 -2.71
C GLY A 180 0.21 -12.38 -3.73
N LEU A 181 -1.13 -12.45 -3.61
CA LEU A 181 -2.01 -13.10 -4.57
C LEU A 181 -2.52 -12.11 -5.62
N GLU A 182 -2.96 -12.62 -6.77
CA GLU A 182 -3.66 -11.82 -7.80
C GLU A 182 -5.14 -11.63 -7.45
N SER A 183 -5.72 -12.61 -6.75
CA SER A 183 -7.08 -12.57 -6.23
C SER A 183 -7.18 -13.39 -4.95
N CYS A 184 -8.12 -13.02 -4.09
CA CYS A 184 -8.44 -13.77 -2.88
C CYS A 184 -9.89 -13.57 -2.49
N GLU A 185 -10.35 -14.43 -1.58
CA GLU A 185 -11.70 -14.44 -1.04
C GLU A 185 -11.65 -14.43 0.49
N VAL A 186 -12.44 -13.56 1.13
CA VAL A 186 -12.45 -13.44 2.60
C VAL A 186 -13.90 -13.46 3.09
N PHE A 187 -14.22 -14.38 3.97
CA PHE A 187 -15.56 -14.50 4.57
C PHE A 187 -15.72 -13.55 5.76
N ALA A 188 -16.71 -12.65 5.69
CA ALA A 188 -16.98 -11.62 6.69
C ALA A 188 -17.75 -12.20 7.90
N THR A 189 -17.05 -12.84 8.84
CA THR A 189 -17.67 -13.52 9.98
C THR A 189 -16.92 -13.27 11.30
N HIS A 190 -17.67 -13.26 12.40
CA HIS A 190 -17.12 -13.16 13.76
C HIS A 190 -16.26 -14.38 14.17
N THR A 191 -16.39 -15.50 13.48
CA THR A 191 -15.54 -16.68 13.74
C THR A 191 -14.10 -16.48 13.26
N ILE A 192 -13.88 -15.62 12.26
CA ILE A 192 -12.56 -15.24 11.75
C ILE A 192 -12.01 -14.00 12.49
N PHE A 193 -12.87 -12.99 12.69
CA PHE A 193 -12.41 -11.66 13.13
C PHE A 193 -12.68 -11.37 14.62
N THR A 194 -13.28 -12.31 15.35
CA THR A 194 -13.84 -12.09 16.69
C THR A 194 -14.97 -11.03 16.66
N ASP A 195 -15.86 -11.01 17.62
CA ASP A 195 -16.91 -10.00 17.70
C ASP A 195 -16.43 -8.79 18.49
N PRO A 196 -16.15 -7.63 17.84
CA PRO A 196 -15.69 -6.44 18.55
C PRO A 196 -16.81 -5.74 19.33
N CYS A 197 -18.08 -5.96 18.97
CA CYS A 197 -19.24 -5.28 19.55
C CYS A 197 -20.51 -6.13 19.42
N VAL A 198 -20.81 -6.86 20.46
CA VAL A 198 -22.00 -7.70 20.53
C VAL A 198 -23.28 -6.84 20.35
N GLY A 199 -24.24 -7.33 19.59
CA GLY A 199 -25.49 -6.59 19.33
C GLY A 199 -25.43 -5.58 18.17
N THR A 200 -24.25 -5.21 17.69
CA THR A 200 -24.08 -4.33 16.53
C THR A 200 -23.99 -5.15 15.25
N TYR A 201 -24.70 -4.74 14.20
CA TYR A 201 -24.58 -5.38 12.88
C TYR A 201 -23.34 -4.91 12.16
N LYS A 202 -22.46 -5.83 11.83
CA LYS A 202 -21.11 -5.57 11.31
C LYS A 202 -20.97 -5.76 9.81
N TYR A 203 -19.91 -5.20 9.24
CA TYR A 203 -19.41 -5.43 7.89
C TYR A 203 -17.88 -5.52 7.91
N LEU A 204 -17.32 -6.11 6.89
CA LEU A 204 -15.89 -6.15 6.63
C LEU A 204 -15.57 -5.08 5.60
N ALA A 205 -14.77 -4.09 5.97
CA ALA A 205 -14.20 -3.08 5.08
C ALA A 205 -12.71 -3.37 4.89
N ILE A 206 -12.27 -3.50 3.64
CA ILE A 206 -10.88 -3.77 3.27
C ILE A 206 -10.43 -2.71 2.29
N SER A 207 -9.22 -2.19 2.47
CA SER A 207 -8.51 -1.43 1.44
C SER A 207 -7.18 -2.10 1.09
N TYR A 208 -6.81 -2.06 -0.19
CA TYR A 208 -5.63 -2.73 -0.70
C TYR A 208 -5.04 -2.01 -1.91
N PHE A 209 -3.76 -2.28 -2.15
CA PHE A 209 -3.05 -1.83 -3.34
C PHE A 209 -2.79 -3.00 -4.27
N CYS A 210 -2.79 -2.73 -5.57
CA CYS A 210 -2.28 -3.64 -6.59
C CYS A 210 -0.83 -3.27 -6.90
N VAL A 211 0.10 -3.98 -6.27
CA VAL A 211 1.53 -3.67 -6.37
C VAL A 211 2.18 -4.52 -7.44
N GLN A 212 2.92 -3.86 -8.35
CA GLN A 212 3.75 -4.57 -9.32
C GLN A 212 5.03 -5.07 -8.61
N PRO A 213 5.49 -6.29 -8.91
CA PRO A 213 6.79 -6.74 -8.45
C PRO A 213 7.88 -5.77 -8.92
N ALA A 214 8.77 -5.39 -8.03
CA ALA A 214 9.89 -4.51 -8.38
C ALA A 214 10.72 -5.15 -9.52
N VAL A 215 10.91 -4.40 -10.60
CA VAL A 215 11.79 -4.82 -11.69
C VAL A 215 13.23 -4.59 -11.26
N ARG A 216 14.04 -5.64 -11.36
CA ARG A 216 15.48 -5.66 -11.07
C ARG A 216 16.25 -5.77 -12.38
N SER A 217 17.46 -5.22 -12.42
CA SER A 217 18.38 -5.40 -13.55
C SER A 217 19.65 -6.12 -13.12
N SER A 218 20.23 -6.88 -14.02
CA SER A 218 21.55 -7.50 -13.88
C SER A 218 22.37 -7.27 -15.15
N VAL A 219 23.60 -6.82 -14.94
CA VAL A 219 24.58 -6.68 -16.03
C VAL A 219 25.71 -7.67 -15.80
N ILE A 220 26.02 -8.47 -16.81
CA ILE A 220 27.08 -9.49 -16.76
C ILE A 220 28.00 -9.24 -17.95
N CYS A 221 29.23 -8.84 -17.66
CA CYS A 221 30.23 -8.59 -18.72
C CYS A 221 30.60 -9.90 -19.45
N GLU A 222 30.96 -9.80 -20.72
CA GLU A 222 31.40 -10.93 -21.53
C GLU A 222 32.45 -11.75 -20.81
N LEU A 223 32.32 -13.09 -20.82
CA LEU A 223 33.11 -14.09 -20.12
C LEU A 223 32.89 -14.16 -18.59
N ALA A 224 32.03 -13.30 -18.02
CA ALA A 224 31.65 -13.40 -16.61
C ALA A 224 30.33 -14.18 -16.43
N ASN A 225 30.02 -14.47 -15.17
CA ASN A 225 28.75 -15.06 -14.76
C ASN A 225 28.14 -14.26 -13.60
N ASN A 226 26.82 -14.36 -13.44
CA ASN A 226 26.11 -13.88 -12.28
C ASN A 226 24.94 -14.80 -11.95
N THR A 227 24.53 -14.80 -10.68
CA THR A 227 23.36 -15.56 -10.22
C THR A 227 22.24 -14.59 -9.85
N LEU A 228 21.11 -14.71 -10.54
CA LEU A 228 19.88 -14.03 -10.15
C LEU A 228 19.25 -14.81 -8.99
N ILE A 229 18.81 -14.09 -7.96
CA ILE A 229 18.27 -14.70 -6.73
C ILE A 229 17.00 -13.94 -6.35
N CYS A 230 15.96 -14.69 -6.02
CA CYS A 230 14.72 -14.20 -5.44
C CYS A 230 14.60 -14.65 -3.98
N ASP A 231 13.83 -13.89 -3.20
CA ASP A 231 13.57 -14.20 -1.80
C ASP A 231 12.78 -15.53 -1.67
N HIS A 232 12.80 -16.12 -0.47
CA HIS A 232 12.10 -17.37 -0.22
C HIS A 232 10.60 -17.28 -0.60
N GLY A 233 10.09 -18.30 -1.30
CA GLY A 233 8.70 -18.33 -1.77
C GLY A 233 8.42 -17.56 -3.06
N THR A 234 9.45 -16.91 -3.66
CA THR A 234 9.31 -16.20 -4.94
C THR A 234 10.19 -16.83 -6.02
N VAL A 235 9.82 -16.60 -7.28
CA VAL A 235 10.52 -17.11 -8.46
C VAL A 235 10.79 -15.99 -9.47
N ILE A 236 11.84 -16.19 -10.25
CA ILE A 236 12.27 -15.25 -11.29
C ILE A 236 11.25 -15.26 -12.43
N ARG A 237 10.86 -14.06 -12.87
CA ARG A 237 10.19 -13.78 -14.15
C ARG A 237 11.08 -12.89 -14.99
N ILE A 238 11.47 -13.37 -16.17
CA ILE A 238 12.31 -12.60 -17.11
C ILE A 238 11.43 -11.67 -17.94
N HIS A 239 11.73 -10.37 -17.91
CA HIS A 239 11.04 -9.35 -18.72
C HIS A 239 11.76 -9.11 -20.04
N SER A 240 13.08 -8.94 -19.99
CA SER A 240 13.90 -8.79 -21.19
C SER A 240 15.34 -9.25 -20.95
N ALA A 241 16.00 -9.69 -22.01
CA ALA A 241 17.42 -9.98 -21.99
C ALA A 241 18.04 -9.62 -23.34
N ASN A 242 19.24 -9.03 -23.28
CA ASN A 242 20.06 -8.80 -24.47
C ASN A 242 21.53 -9.12 -24.19
N TYR A 243 22.11 -10.00 -24.99
CA TYR A 243 23.55 -10.21 -25.08
C TYR A 243 24.09 -9.41 -26.26
N GLY A 244 24.85 -8.38 -25.98
CA GLY A 244 25.36 -7.45 -26.98
C GLY A 244 25.97 -6.21 -26.33
N ARG A 245 25.86 -5.08 -27.00
CA ARG A 245 26.30 -3.78 -26.48
C ARG A 245 25.35 -2.68 -26.95
N THR A 246 24.81 -1.92 -26.01
CA THR A 246 23.86 -0.84 -26.28
C THR A 246 24.37 0.52 -25.79
N ASP A 247 25.52 0.55 -25.15
CA ASP A 247 26.24 1.78 -24.73
C ASP A 247 27.74 1.52 -24.68
N SER A 248 28.56 2.60 -24.67
CA SER A 248 30.01 2.53 -24.64
C SER A 248 30.61 2.46 -23.21
N SER A 249 29.82 2.67 -22.18
CA SER A 249 30.29 2.80 -20.78
C SER A 249 30.21 1.50 -19.98
N THR A 250 29.17 0.70 -20.23
CA THR A 250 28.96 -0.57 -19.54
C THR A 250 30.04 -1.58 -19.85
N CYS A 251 30.64 -2.18 -18.81
CA CYS A 251 31.73 -3.16 -18.95
C CYS A 251 32.91 -2.65 -19.79
N SER A 252 33.29 -1.38 -19.63
CA SER A 252 34.31 -0.71 -20.45
C SER A 252 35.73 -0.77 -19.87
N THR A 253 35.87 -1.04 -18.57
CA THR A 253 37.16 -0.98 -17.86
C THR A 253 38.18 -1.91 -18.50
N GLY A 254 39.34 -1.36 -18.89
CA GLY A 254 40.45 -2.09 -19.51
C GLY A 254 40.21 -2.54 -20.95
N ARG A 255 39.19 -2.01 -21.64
CA ARG A 255 38.89 -2.36 -23.04
C ARG A 255 39.26 -1.22 -23.98
N PRO A 256 39.84 -1.52 -25.16
CA PRO A 256 40.14 -0.48 -26.16
C PRO A 256 38.85 0.10 -26.74
N ALA A 257 38.89 1.38 -27.11
CA ALA A 257 37.74 2.10 -27.66
C ALA A 257 37.09 1.41 -28.87
N SER A 258 37.90 0.75 -29.71
CA SER A 258 37.42 -0.04 -30.88
C SER A 258 36.47 -1.16 -30.50
N GLN A 259 36.60 -1.77 -29.32
CA GLN A 259 35.69 -2.82 -28.83
C GLN A 259 34.43 -2.27 -28.18
N LEU A 260 34.36 -0.96 -27.93
CA LEU A 260 33.24 -0.27 -27.25
C LEU A 260 32.39 0.60 -28.19
N ALA A 261 32.89 0.83 -29.42
CA ALA A 261 32.31 1.81 -30.34
C ALA A 261 30.94 1.38 -30.92
N LYS A 262 30.72 0.06 -31.13
CA LYS A 262 29.47 -0.46 -31.69
C LYS A 262 28.43 -0.63 -30.59
N THR A 263 27.39 0.22 -30.57
CA THR A 263 26.36 0.28 -29.55
C THR A 263 24.96 -0.14 -30.04
N ASP A 264 24.87 -0.68 -31.23
CA ASP A 264 23.66 -1.24 -31.88
C ASP A 264 23.74 -2.77 -31.99
N CYS A 265 24.26 -3.42 -30.97
CA CYS A 265 24.58 -4.85 -30.96
C CYS A 265 23.57 -5.63 -30.13
N TYR A 266 22.84 -6.55 -30.78
CA TYR A 266 21.75 -7.32 -30.15
C TYR A 266 21.78 -8.77 -30.61
N ALA A 267 21.73 -9.73 -29.68
CA ALA A 267 21.51 -11.14 -29.97
C ALA A 267 20.02 -11.48 -29.85
N SER A 268 19.39 -11.82 -30.95
CA SER A 268 17.93 -12.08 -31.03
C SER A 268 17.45 -13.27 -30.17
N ASN A 269 18.35 -14.20 -29.83
CA ASN A 269 18.05 -15.39 -29.01
C ASN A 269 18.18 -15.12 -27.49
N SER A 270 18.63 -13.95 -27.07
CA SER A 270 18.94 -13.66 -25.66
C SER A 270 17.75 -13.85 -24.73
N GLN A 271 16.58 -13.36 -25.12
CA GLN A 271 15.34 -13.48 -24.36
C GLN A 271 14.98 -14.95 -24.13
N ALA A 272 14.97 -15.75 -25.20
CA ALA A 272 14.59 -17.16 -25.12
C ALA A 272 15.54 -17.96 -24.23
N ILE A 273 16.84 -17.72 -24.33
CA ILE A 273 17.86 -18.40 -23.52
C ILE A 273 17.71 -18.02 -22.06
N ALA A 274 17.62 -16.72 -21.73
CA ALA A 274 17.47 -16.28 -20.35
C ALA A 274 16.18 -16.82 -19.71
N THR A 275 15.06 -16.82 -20.46
CA THR A 275 13.79 -17.40 -20.02
C THR A 275 13.93 -18.91 -19.75
N ASN A 276 14.49 -19.69 -20.66
CA ASN A 276 14.66 -21.14 -20.49
C ASN A 276 15.54 -21.49 -19.27
N VAL A 277 16.55 -20.67 -18.98
CA VAL A 277 17.47 -20.91 -17.85
C VAL A 277 16.86 -20.48 -16.52
N CYS A 278 16.10 -19.38 -16.47
CA CYS A 278 15.77 -18.69 -15.22
C CYS A 278 14.30 -18.68 -14.84
N GLU A 279 13.39 -18.67 -15.82
CA GLU A 279 11.95 -18.51 -15.56
C GLU A 279 11.42 -19.56 -14.56
N GLY A 280 10.64 -19.11 -13.59
CA GLY A 280 10.01 -19.96 -12.57
C GLY A 280 10.98 -20.55 -11.52
N LYS A 281 12.26 -20.21 -11.54
CA LYS A 281 13.25 -20.67 -10.54
C LYS A 281 13.45 -19.62 -9.45
N ASN A 282 13.70 -20.06 -8.23
CA ASN A 282 14.09 -19.16 -7.14
C ASN A 282 15.49 -18.55 -7.35
N ARG A 283 16.40 -19.31 -7.97
CA ARG A 283 17.73 -18.84 -8.37
C ARG A 283 18.15 -19.47 -9.70
N CYS A 284 18.91 -18.71 -10.49
CA CYS A 284 19.54 -19.20 -11.73
C CYS A 284 20.88 -18.51 -11.98
N SER A 285 21.81 -19.20 -12.60
CA SER A 285 23.10 -18.64 -13.01
C SER A 285 23.13 -18.43 -14.53
N LEU A 286 23.55 -17.24 -14.93
CA LEU A 286 23.72 -16.85 -16.33
C LEU A 286 25.21 -16.58 -16.61
N VAL A 287 25.69 -17.04 -17.74
CA VAL A 287 27.06 -16.82 -18.22
C VAL A 287 26.97 -16.02 -19.52
N ALA A 288 27.60 -14.87 -19.56
CA ALA A 288 27.63 -14.01 -20.76
C ALA A 288 28.74 -14.47 -21.71
N SER A 289 28.43 -15.30 -22.68
CA SER A 289 29.43 -15.82 -23.63
C SER A 289 28.87 -16.04 -25.04
N ASN A 290 29.74 -15.90 -26.04
CA ASN A 290 29.43 -16.20 -27.44
C ASN A 290 29.01 -17.68 -27.65
N GLY A 291 29.52 -18.60 -26.82
CA GLY A 291 29.15 -20.02 -26.90
C GLY A 291 27.68 -20.29 -26.52
N ILE A 292 27.07 -19.41 -25.66
CA ILE A 292 25.67 -19.55 -25.24
C ILE A 292 24.74 -18.71 -26.12
N PHE A 293 25.09 -17.44 -26.37
CA PHE A 293 24.21 -16.48 -27.04
C PHE A 293 24.56 -16.25 -28.53
N SER A 294 25.53 -16.96 -29.07
CA SER A 294 26.19 -16.69 -30.36
C SER A 294 26.97 -15.37 -30.31
N ASP A 295 27.68 -15.02 -31.38
CA ASP A 295 28.37 -13.72 -31.46
C ASP A 295 27.59 -12.76 -32.38
N PRO A 296 26.79 -11.86 -31.83
CA PRO A 296 26.01 -10.92 -32.63
C PRO A 296 26.87 -9.84 -33.29
N CYS A 297 28.07 -9.58 -32.76
CA CYS A 297 28.94 -8.48 -33.19
C CYS A 297 30.41 -8.85 -32.96
N PRO A 298 31.09 -9.47 -33.94
CA PRO A 298 32.52 -9.76 -33.85
C PRO A 298 33.35 -8.50 -33.56
N ASN A 299 34.42 -8.66 -32.80
CA ASN A 299 35.31 -7.57 -32.32
C ASN A 299 34.69 -6.55 -31.40
N THR A 300 33.43 -6.72 -30.96
CA THR A 300 32.80 -5.89 -29.93
C THR A 300 32.83 -6.65 -28.59
N PHE A 301 33.27 -5.99 -27.53
CA PHE A 301 33.17 -6.54 -26.18
C PHE A 301 31.74 -6.36 -25.67
N LYS A 302 31.08 -7.47 -25.39
CA LYS A 302 29.63 -7.53 -25.08
C LYS A 302 29.37 -7.63 -23.58
N TYR A 303 28.11 -7.51 -23.23
CA TYR A 303 27.58 -7.84 -21.91
C TYR A 303 26.16 -8.41 -22.07
N LEU A 304 25.75 -9.21 -21.10
CA LEU A 304 24.37 -9.66 -20.98
C LEU A 304 23.65 -8.70 -20.01
N TYR A 305 22.64 -8.00 -20.52
CA TYR A 305 21.71 -7.20 -19.73
C TYR A 305 20.41 -7.98 -19.55
N VAL A 306 19.93 -8.12 -18.31
CA VAL A 306 18.70 -8.84 -17.97
C VAL A 306 17.83 -7.98 -17.07
N LEU A 307 16.56 -7.82 -17.46
CA LEU A 307 15.50 -7.28 -16.61
C LEU A 307 14.63 -8.43 -16.12
N TYR A 308 14.42 -8.50 -14.82
CA TYR A 308 13.62 -9.55 -14.18
C TYR A 308 12.88 -9.03 -12.95
N SER A 309 11.86 -9.74 -12.52
CA SER A 309 11.21 -9.55 -11.23
C SER A 309 11.11 -10.86 -10.46
N CYS A 310 10.92 -10.73 -9.15
CA CYS A 310 10.63 -11.85 -8.26
C CYS A 310 9.13 -11.88 -7.99
N ILE A 311 8.44 -12.91 -8.48
CA ILE A 311 6.99 -13.09 -8.33
C ILE A 311 6.70 -14.25 -7.39
N SER A 312 5.59 -14.24 -6.69
CA SER A 312 5.17 -15.35 -5.82
C SER A 312 5.06 -16.66 -6.61
N ASN A 313 5.60 -17.73 -6.05
CA ASN A 313 5.50 -19.05 -6.64
C ASN A 313 4.13 -19.65 -6.33
N CYS A 314 3.09 -19.25 -7.07
CA CYS A 314 1.76 -19.82 -6.97
C CYS A 314 1.74 -21.15 -7.77
N LYS A 315 2.31 -22.24 -7.20
CA LYS A 315 1.90 -23.57 -7.65
C LYS A 315 0.46 -23.76 -7.17
N MET A 316 -0.49 -23.77 -8.11
CA MET A 316 -1.82 -24.30 -7.85
C MET A 316 -1.64 -25.67 -7.20
N LEU A 317 -2.13 -25.83 -5.98
CA LEU A 317 -2.48 -27.13 -5.44
C LEU A 317 -3.73 -27.58 -6.23
N ILE A 318 -3.48 -28.43 -7.25
CA ILE A 318 -4.53 -29.22 -7.90
C ILE A 318 -4.88 -30.35 -6.96
#